data_8d4a392c6d5cf20704013b3cd8a06812
#
_entry.id   8d4a392c6d5cf20704013b3cd8a06812
#
_cell.length_a   1.000
_cell.length_b   1.000
_cell.length_c   1.000
_cell.angle_alpha   90.00
_cell.angle_beta   90.00
_cell.angle_gamma   90.00
#
_symmetry.space_group_name_H-M   'P 1'
#
loop_
_entity.id
_entity.type
_entity.pdbx_description
1 polymer ?
#
loop_
_entity_poly.entity_id
_entity_poly.type
_entity_poly.pdbx_seq_one_letter_code
_entity_poly.pdbx_strand_id
1 'polypeptide(L)'
;MKKEETKQSDLSRLMGYAGNYRYFTYASWVLSAVSALVALVPFVYIWKVLRDVLNAALDYAQAVNIPHYGWMAVLFAVLAYLIYIAALMCSHLSAFRVATNLRLAVSEHLALLPLGFAENFGSGKLRKIIHESTGAAETYLAHQLPDQYNAIATPVGLLVLLLAFDWRLGLLSLAPVVLAFLIMATMTGKQMVEKMRQYGNALESMSNEAVEYVRGIPVVKTFGQSVFSFKKFKATIDEYEKWVISYTKDLRLPMMFYTAAVNGVFAFLIAGGLLFTAHGVTPEFLLNLLFYIIITPVISLTLTRIMYMSESKMVVADALARIDSVLEAAPMQVQDVPQHPQDASVTLQDVHFSYDGKTEVIKGVSLEIQPGQTVAFVGPSGGGKSTLANLICRFFDVPVSYTHLTLPTTERV
;
A
#
# COMPACT_ATOMS: atom_id res chain seq x y z
N MET A 1 -11.98 11.19 -31.00
CA MET A 1 -10.62 11.03 -30.44
C MET A 1 -10.74 11.30 -28.94
N LYS A 2 -10.88 10.24 -28.12
CA LYS A 2 -10.73 10.34 -26.65
C LYS A 2 -9.26 10.68 -26.39
N LYS A 3 -8.98 11.84 -25.78
CA LYS A 3 -7.69 12.13 -25.16
C LYS A 3 -7.42 10.97 -24.18
N GLU A 4 -6.35 10.22 -24.37
CA GLU A 4 -5.75 9.41 -23.32
C GLU A 4 -5.39 10.38 -22.19
N GLU A 5 -6.22 10.45 -21.17
CA GLU A 5 -5.83 11.07 -19.91
C GLU A 5 -4.64 10.27 -19.39
N THR A 6 -3.47 10.87 -19.42
CA THR A 6 -2.25 10.34 -18.83
C THR A 6 -2.57 10.06 -17.36
N LYS A 7 -2.71 8.79 -17.03
CA LYS A 7 -3.04 8.33 -15.66
C LYS A 7 -1.98 8.91 -14.73
N GLN A 8 -2.38 9.88 -13.91
CA GLN A 8 -1.49 10.51 -12.93
C GLN A 8 -0.89 9.43 -12.02
N SER A 9 0.37 9.57 -11.63
CA SER A 9 0.97 8.63 -10.70
C SER A 9 0.25 8.67 -9.34
N ASP A 10 0.16 7.54 -8.65
CA ASP A 10 -0.49 7.43 -7.34
C ASP A 10 0.03 8.47 -6.34
N LEU A 11 1.34 8.72 -6.37
CA LEU A 11 1.97 9.75 -5.55
C LEU A 11 1.49 11.17 -5.91
N SER A 12 1.36 11.50 -7.21
CA SER A 12 0.88 12.80 -7.66
C SER A 12 -0.57 13.04 -7.20
N ARG A 13 -1.40 12.02 -7.24
CA ARG A 13 -2.78 12.06 -6.75
C ARG A 13 -2.84 12.31 -5.25
N LEU A 14 -2.04 11.58 -4.46
CA LEU A 14 -1.95 11.79 -3.01
C LEU A 14 -1.47 13.19 -2.67
N MET A 15 -0.50 13.73 -3.42
CA MET A 15 -0.03 15.10 -3.23
C MET A 15 -1.09 16.15 -3.56
N GLY A 16 -2.04 15.86 -4.44
CA GLY A 16 -3.22 16.70 -4.67
C GLY A 16 -4.06 16.89 -3.40
N TYR A 17 -4.26 15.83 -2.63
CA TYR A 17 -4.98 15.88 -1.35
C TYR A 17 -4.17 16.54 -0.21
N ALA A 18 -2.84 16.64 -0.34
CA ALA A 18 -2.01 17.29 0.66
C ALA A 18 -2.19 18.83 0.70
N GLY A 19 -2.59 19.45 -0.42
CA GLY A 19 -2.64 20.91 -0.53
C GLY A 19 -1.29 21.54 -0.17
N ASN A 20 -1.29 22.55 0.71
CA ASN A 20 -0.06 23.22 1.17
C ASN A 20 0.85 22.32 2.02
N TYR A 21 0.32 21.24 2.61
CA TYR A 21 1.11 20.30 3.41
C TYR A 21 2.06 19.44 2.57
N ARG A 22 1.96 19.44 1.24
CA ARG A 22 2.92 18.79 0.33
C ARG A 22 4.37 19.22 0.56
N TYR A 23 4.62 20.45 1.02
CA TYR A 23 5.97 20.93 1.33
C TYR A 23 6.59 20.19 2.51
N PHE A 24 5.78 19.77 3.50
CA PHE A 24 6.26 18.91 4.59
C PHE A 24 6.65 17.52 4.08
N THR A 25 5.93 16.96 3.11
CA THR A 25 6.34 15.70 2.48
C THR A 25 7.69 15.84 1.79
N TYR A 26 7.91 16.91 1.01
CA TYR A 26 9.21 17.15 0.35
C TYR A 26 10.34 17.37 1.37
N ALA A 27 10.08 18.13 2.42
CA ALA A 27 11.03 18.32 3.51
C ALA A 27 11.39 16.99 4.19
N SER A 28 10.40 16.12 4.42
CA SER A 28 10.60 14.78 4.96
C SER A 28 11.53 13.93 4.09
N TRP A 29 11.39 13.96 2.77
CA TRP A 29 12.25 13.22 1.85
C TRP A 29 13.70 13.68 1.94
N VAL A 30 13.91 15.01 1.90
CA VAL A 30 15.26 15.60 2.00
C VAL A 30 15.88 15.28 3.35
N LEU A 31 15.16 15.50 4.45
CA LEU A 31 15.65 15.20 5.79
C LEU A 31 15.95 13.71 5.98
N SER A 32 15.13 12.82 5.42
CA SER A 32 15.35 11.38 5.48
C SER A 32 16.62 10.97 4.72
N ALA A 33 16.85 11.54 3.54
CA ALA A 33 18.07 11.32 2.78
C ALA A 33 19.32 11.88 3.50
N VAL A 34 19.22 13.08 4.06
CA VAL A 34 20.30 13.68 4.86
C VAL A 34 20.62 12.83 6.09
N SER A 35 19.59 12.40 6.81
CA SER A 35 19.75 11.49 7.96
C SER A 35 20.52 10.22 7.58
N ALA A 36 20.17 9.61 6.45
CA ALA A 36 20.84 8.41 5.94
C ALA A 36 22.34 8.62 5.70
N LEU A 37 22.71 9.75 5.13
CA LEU A 37 24.12 10.10 4.88
C LEU A 37 24.85 10.42 6.19
N VAL A 38 24.23 11.18 7.10
CA VAL A 38 24.80 11.50 8.41
C VAL A 38 24.98 10.24 9.26
N ALA A 39 24.09 9.24 9.13
CA ALA A 39 24.20 7.94 9.82
C ALA A 39 25.43 7.10 9.41
N LEU A 40 26.08 7.43 8.30
CA LEU A 40 27.34 6.79 7.87
C LEU A 40 28.58 7.44 8.52
N VAL A 41 28.50 8.68 8.99
CA VAL A 41 29.62 9.41 9.60
C VAL A 41 30.18 8.71 10.85
N PRO A 42 29.39 8.13 11.76
CA PRO A 42 29.90 7.34 12.87
C PRO A 42 30.90 6.26 12.46
N PHE A 43 30.69 5.60 11.32
CA PHE A 43 31.60 4.56 10.83
C PHE A 43 32.97 5.11 10.45
N VAL A 44 33.04 6.35 9.94
CA VAL A 44 34.32 7.04 9.69
C VAL A 44 35.07 7.29 10.99
N TYR A 45 34.36 7.68 12.07
CA TYR A 45 34.98 7.86 13.38
C TYR A 45 35.38 6.52 14.02
N ILE A 46 34.60 5.46 13.85
CA ILE A 46 34.99 4.10 14.26
C ILE A 46 36.30 3.67 13.55
N TRP A 47 36.39 3.94 12.23
CA TRP A 47 37.65 3.68 11.51
C TRP A 47 38.83 4.46 12.09
N LYS A 48 38.65 5.75 12.47
CA LYS A 48 39.68 6.53 13.15
C LYS A 48 40.09 5.95 14.51
N VAL A 49 39.12 5.48 15.29
CA VAL A 49 39.39 4.78 16.55
C VAL A 49 40.22 3.53 16.30
N LEU A 50 39.80 2.67 15.36
CA LEU A 50 40.54 1.46 14.99
C LEU A 50 41.96 1.77 14.53
N ARG A 51 42.16 2.83 13.73
CA ARG A 51 43.45 3.27 13.26
C ARG A 51 44.36 3.66 14.43
N ASP A 52 43.85 4.44 15.38
CA ASP A 52 44.64 4.87 16.54
C ASP A 52 44.96 3.70 17.46
N VAL A 53 44.04 2.73 17.65
CA VAL A 53 44.30 1.51 18.40
C VAL A 53 45.39 0.64 17.76
N LEU A 54 45.33 0.46 16.42
CA LEU A 54 46.32 -0.35 15.71
C LEU A 54 47.72 0.33 15.70
N ASN A 55 47.76 1.67 15.56
CA ASN A 55 48.98 2.43 15.57
C ASN A 55 49.64 2.48 16.97
N ALA A 56 48.86 2.38 18.04
CA ALA A 56 49.39 2.39 19.42
C ALA A 56 50.18 1.10 19.76
N ALA A 57 50.11 0.09 18.92
CA ALA A 57 50.92 -1.15 19.02
C ALA A 57 51.00 -1.74 20.46
N LEU A 58 49.87 -1.79 21.20
CA LEU A 58 49.69 -2.20 22.57
C LEU A 58 50.03 -1.17 23.66
N ASP A 59 50.61 -0.04 23.32
CA ASP A 59 50.74 1.12 24.24
C ASP A 59 49.57 2.10 24.06
N TYR A 60 48.43 1.76 24.67
CA TYR A 60 47.21 2.50 24.54
C TYR A 60 47.26 3.95 25.08
N ALA A 61 48.32 4.29 25.88
CA ALA A 61 48.54 5.62 26.36
C ALA A 61 48.86 6.61 25.18
N GLN A 62 49.34 6.08 24.08
CA GLN A 62 49.61 6.88 22.85
C GLN A 62 48.33 7.16 22.03
N ALA A 63 47.24 6.45 22.26
CA ALA A 63 45.99 6.62 21.54
C ALA A 63 45.09 7.73 22.14
N VAL A 64 45.60 8.93 22.26
CA VAL A 64 44.98 10.07 22.98
C VAL A 64 43.63 10.51 22.37
N ASN A 65 43.40 10.27 21.09
CA ASN A 65 42.22 10.75 20.38
C ASN A 65 41.01 9.82 20.47
N ILE A 66 41.15 8.62 21.01
CA ILE A 66 40.05 7.63 21.09
C ILE A 66 38.79 8.20 21.74
N PRO A 67 38.87 8.88 22.91
CA PRO A 67 37.68 9.45 23.54
C PRO A 67 37.01 10.50 22.64
N HIS A 68 37.80 11.34 21.98
CA HIS A 68 37.27 12.35 21.08
C HIS A 68 36.53 11.71 19.87
N TYR A 69 37.12 10.74 19.20
CA TYR A 69 36.49 10.05 18.07
C TYR A 69 35.26 9.25 18.53
N GLY A 70 35.32 8.61 19.69
CA GLY A 70 34.17 7.93 20.27
C GLY A 70 32.98 8.87 20.51
N TRP A 71 33.23 10.03 21.16
CA TRP A 71 32.19 11.03 21.35
C TRP A 71 31.64 11.62 20.05
N MET A 72 32.50 11.83 19.04
CA MET A 72 32.06 12.28 17.73
C MET A 72 31.19 11.23 17.01
N ALA A 73 31.53 9.95 17.12
CA ALA A 73 30.68 8.87 16.58
C ALA A 73 29.29 8.88 17.24
N VAL A 74 29.23 9.00 18.57
CA VAL A 74 27.94 9.10 19.30
C VAL A 74 27.18 10.36 18.88
N LEU A 75 27.87 11.52 18.81
CA LEU A 75 27.22 12.78 18.40
C LEU A 75 26.55 12.67 17.04
N PHE A 76 27.27 12.15 16.03
CA PHE A 76 26.72 12.01 14.68
C PHE A 76 25.62 10.95 14.61
N ALA A 77 25.70 9.85 15.38
CA ALA A 77 24.64 8.88 15.48
C ALA A 77 23.35 9.50 16.08
N VAL A 78 23.47 10.27 17.16
CA VAL A 78 22.34 11.00 17.77
C VAL A 78 21.80 12.05 16.79
N LEU A 79 22.66 12.80 16.14
CA LEU A 79 22.26 13.81 15.16
C LEU A 79 21.49 13.20 13.99
N ALA A 80 21.97 12.09 13.43
CA ALA A 80 21.27 11.34 12.37
C ALA A 80 19.87 10.95 12.82
N TYR A 81 19.75 10.42 14.02
CA TYR A 81 18.47 10.02 14.59
C TYR A 81 17.50 11.19 14.79
N LEU A 82 18.00 12.33 15.31
CA LEU A 82 17.20 13.55 15.48
C LEU A 82 16.71 14.11 14.13
N ILE A 83 17.56 14.11 13.10
CA ILE A 83 17.17 14.51 11.75
C ILE A 83 16.09 13.56 11.21
N TYR A 84 16.21 12.24 11.44
CA TYR A 84 15.21 11.28 11.03
C TYR A 84 13.86 11.47 11.75
N ILE A 85 13.88 11.76 13.07
CA ILE A 85 12.66 12.12 13.81
C ILE A 85 12.00 13.36 13.19
N ALA A 86 12.79 14.40 12.89
CA ALA A 86 12.27 15.61 12.23
C ALA A 86 11.65 15.27 10.83
N ALA A 87 12.27 14.37 10.07
CA ALA A 87 11.73 13.88 8.81
C ALA A 87 10.38 13.19 9.01
N LEU A 88 10.26 12.30 10.01
CA LEU A 88 9.01 11.62 10.34
C LEU A 88 7.93 12.59 10.84
N MET A 89 8.28 13.58 11.66
CA MET A 89 7.32 14.61 12.08
C MET A 89 6.74 15.36 10.88
N CYS A 90 7.57 15.75 9.95
CA CYS A 90 7.11 16.38 8.71
C CYS A 90 6.20 15.45 7.89
N SER A 91 6.58 14.17 7.72
CA SER A 91 5.77 13.22 6.96
C SER A 91 4.41 12.97 7.60
N HIS A 92 4.36 12.80 8.93
CA HIS A 92 3.10 12.62 9.66
C HIS A 92 2.15 13.80 9.52
N LEU A 93 2.64 15.04 9.62
CA LEU A 93 1.81 16.23 9.44
C LEU A 93 1.12 16.24 8.07
N SER A 94 1.85 15.88 7.01
CA SER A 94 1.28 15.78 5.66
C SER A 94 0.36 14.57 5.52
N ALA A 95 0.77 13.40 6.01
CA ALA A 95 0.03 12.15 5.89
C ALA A 95 -1.36 12.23 6.56
N PHE A 96 -1.43 12.78 7.78
CA PHE A 96 -2.70 13.00 8.48
C PHE A 96 -3.63 13.94 7.70
N ARG A 97 -3.07 14.98 7.08
CA ARG A 97 -3.87 15.89 6.24
C ARG A 97 -4.41 15.18 5.01
N VAL A 98 -3.58 14.41 4.31
CA VAL A 98 -4.00 13.62 3.15
C VAL A 98 -5.08 12.63 3.52
N ALA A 99 -4.90 11.87 4.61
CA ALA A 99 -5.88 10.89 5.07
C ALA A 99 -7.22 11.55 5.43
N THR A 100 -7.18 12.71 6.10
CA THR A 100 -8.39 13.47 6.43
C THR A 100 -9.10 13.95 5.18
N ASN A 101 -8.38 14.54 4.22
CA ASN A 101 -8.96 15.04 2.98
C ASN A 101 -9.50 13.91 2.08
N LEU A 102 -8.85 12.75 2.06
CA LEU A 102 -9.36 11.57 1.37
C LEU A 102 -10.66 11.05 2.01
N ARG A 103 -10.69 10.95 3.35
CA ARG A 103 -11.92 10.55 4.06
C ARG A 103 -13.06 11.52 3.79
N LEU A 104 -12.77 12.81 3.82
CA LEU A 104 -13.76 13.85 3.52
C LEU A 104 -14.26 13.73 2.10
N ALA A 105 -13.37 13.64 1.11
CA ALA A 105 -13.75 13.51 -0.30
C ALA A 105 -14.62 12.26 -0.56
N VAL A 106 -14.24 11.10 0.02
CA VAL A 106 -15.06 9.88 -0.11
C VAL A 106 -16.42 10.06 0.56
N SER A 107 -16.48 10.68 1.75
CA SER A 107 -17.73 10.85 2.49
C SER A 107 -18.67 11.85 1.81
N GLU A 108 -18.14 12.97 1.30
CA GLU A 108 -18.88 13.96 0.52
C GLU A 108 -19.41 13.35 -0.76
N HIS A 109 -18.59 12.58 -1.48
CA HIS A 109 -19.03 11.91 -2.69
C HIS A 109 -20.12 10.86 -2.43
N LEU A 110 -19.98 10.08 -1.35
CA LEU A 110 -21.01 9.10 -0.93
C LEU A 110 -22.36 9.78 -0.64
N ALA A 111 -22.36 10.99 -0.10
CA ALA A 111 -23.58 11.74 0.15
C ALA A 111 -24.30 12.18 -1.13
N LEU A 112 -23.58 12.23 -2.26
CA LEU A 112 -24.12 12.56 -3.58
C LEU A 112 -24.61 11.34 -4.36
N LEU A 113 -24.27 10.12 -3.91
CA LEU A 113 -24.66 8.90 -4.58
C LEU A 113 -26.09 8.47 -4.19
N PRO A 114 -26.80 7.71 -5.07
CA PRO A 114 -28.07 7.10 -4.71
C PRO A 114 -27.93 6.19 -3.50
N LEU A 115 -28.94 6.16 -2.61
CA LEU A 115 -28.93 5.29 -1.42
C LEU A 115 -28.75 3.81 -1.78
N GLY A 116 -29.31 3.37 -2.90
CA GLY A 116 -29.14 2.03 -3.42
C GLY A 116 -27.70 1.65 -3.75
N PHE A 117 -26.84 2.62 -4.05
CA PHE A 117 -25.39 2.36 -4.18
C PHE A 117 -24.82 1.83 -2.86
N ALA A 118 -25.13 2.50 -1.74
CA ALA A 118 -24.62 2.10 -0.43
C ALA A 118 -25.15 0.69 -0.01
N GLU A 119 -26.40 0.37 -0.34
CA GLU A 119 -27.00 -0.95 -0.08
C GLU A 119 -26.30 -2.05 -0.90
N ASN A 120 -26.11 -1.84 -2.20
CA ASN A 120 -25.49 -2.82 -3.10
C ASN A 120 -23.98 -2.96 -2.84
N PHE A 121 -23.31 -1.86 -2.55
CA PHE A 121 -21.87 -1.85 -2.28
C PHE A 121 -21.54 -2.53 -0.94
N GLY A 122 -22.42 -2.40 0.04
CA GLY A 122 -22.31 -2.97 1.37
C GLY A 122 -21.57 -2.10 2.38
N SER A 123 -22.17 -1.89 3.54
CA SER A 123 -21.65 -1.03 4.62
C SER A 123 -20.26 -1.46 5.11
N GLY A 124 -19.97 -2.76 5.17
CA GLY A 124 -18.66 -3.29 5.54
C GLY A 124 -17.55 -2.91 4.56
N LYS A 125 -17.86 -2.94 3.26
CA LYS A 125 -16.93 -2.53 2.19
C LYS A 125 -16.66 -1.03 2.22
N LEU A 126 -17.70 -0.22 2.39
CA LEU A 126 -17.57 1.24 2.55
C LEU A 126 -16.74 1.61 3.77
N ARG A 127 -17.00 0.99 4.92
CA ARG A 127 -16.20 1.17 6.13
C ARG A 127 -14.72 0.84 5.88
N LYS A 128 -14.44 -0.27 5.20
CA LYS A 128 -13.08 -0.67 4.85
C LYS A 128 -12.38 0.39 3.99
N ILE A 129 -13.07 0.96 3.00
CA ILE A 129 -12.52 2.02 2.15
C ILE A 129 -12.22 3.28 2.97
N ILE A 130 -13.18 3.76 3.77
CA ILE A 130 -13.04 4.99 4.53
C ILE A 130 -11.96 4.87 5.62
N HIS A 131 -11.80 3.70 6.25
CA HIS A 131 -10.83 3.52 7.33
C HIS A 131 -9.52 2.89 6.88
N GLU A 132 -9.59 1.69 6.27
CA GLU A 132 -8.39 0.90 6.00
C GLU A 132 -7.66 1.40 4.76
N SER A 133 -8.38 1.68 3.65
CA SER A 133 -7.72 2.15 2.43
C SER A 133 -7.13 3.56 2.59
N THR A 134 -7.83 4.49 3.27
CA THR A 134 -7.26 5.80 3.59
C THR A 134 -6.12 5.71 4.60
N GLY A 135 -6.18 4.77 5.56
CA GLY A 135 -5.12 4.48 6.50
C GLY A 135 -3.87 3.89 5.83
N ALA A 136 -4.05 3.05 4.80
CA ALA A 136 -2.93 2.55 4.00
C ALA A 136 -2.20 3.68 3.25
N ALA A 137 -2.94 4.66 2.69
CA ALA A 137 -2.35 5.85 2.09
C ALA A 137 -1.60 6.72 3.12
N GLU A 138 -2.15 6.86 4.34
CA GLU A 138 -1.50 7.55 5.45
C GLU A 138 -0.19 6.85 5.84
N THR A 139 -0.22 5.54 6.06
CA THR A 139 0.96 4.74 6.43
C THR A 139 2.06 4.83 5.36
N TYR A 140 1.67 4.81 4.09
CA TYR A 140 2.60 4.97 2.98
C TYR A 140 3.32 6.32 3.03
N LEU A 141 2.58 7.41 3.20
CA LEU A 141 3.15 8.76 3.25
C LEU A 141 3.94 9.03 4.54
N ALA A 142 3.44 8.52 5.69
CA ALA A 142 4.03 8.79 7.00
C ALA A 142 5.35 8.06 7.23
N HIS A 143 5.43 6.80 6.81
CA HIS A 143 6.55 5.91 7.13
C HIS A 143 7.27 5.38 5.89
N GLN A 144 6.54 4.77 4.96
CA GLN A 144 7.16 4.02 3.88
C GLN A 144 7.88 4.93 2.88
N LEU A 145 7.35 6.11 2.62
CA LEU A 145 7.94 7.04 1.67
C LEU A 145 9.23 7.69 2.20
N PRO A 146 9.30 8.22 3.45
CA PRO A 146 10.57 8.63 4.06
C PRO A 146 11.61 7.51 4.09
N ASP A 147 11.20 6.28 4.43
CA ASP A 147 12.08 5.10 4.43
C ASP A 147 12.61 4.76 3.04
N GLN A 148 11.83 4.97 1.99
CA GLN A 148 12.29 4.78 0.60
C GLN A 148 13.41 5.78 0.26
N TYR A 149 13.28 7.06 0.62
CA TYR A 149 14.34 8.05 0.38
C TYR A 149 15.60 7.77 1.19
N ASN A 150 15.44 7.31 2.44
CA ASN A 150 16.54 6.81 3.26
C ASN A 150 17.23 5.61 2.59
N ALA A 151 16.43 4.61 2.14
CA ALA A 151 16.93 3.41 1.49
C ALA A 151 17.58 3.65 0.12
N ILE A 152 17.28 4.76 -0.55
CA ILE A 152 17.94 5.17 -1.79
C ILE A 152 19.24 5.95 -1.49
N ALA A 153 19.22 6.83 -0.49
CA ALA A 153 20.39 7.66 -0.13
C ALA A 153 21.51 6.83 0.51
N THR A 154 21.17 5.82 1.32
CA THR A 154 22.16 4.96 2.01
C THR A 154 23.11 4.24 1.04
N PRO A 155 22.66 3.56 -0.04
CA PRO A 155 23.56 2.93 -1.01
C PRO A 155 24.50 3.92 -1.69
N VAL A 156 24.03 5.14 -1.99
CA VAL A 156 24.88 6.18 -2.60
C VAL A 156 26.00 6.58 -1.64
N GLY A 157 25.66 6.85 -0.37
CA GLY A 157 26.66 7.15 0.66
C GLY A 157 27.61 5.98 0.92
N LEU A 158 27.08 4.75 0.99
CA LEU A 158 27.89 3.53 1.14
C LEU A 158 28.85 3.35 -0.04
N LEU A 159 28.39 3.51 -1.27
CA LEU A 159 29.24 3.38 -2.46
C LEU A 159 30.41 4.35 -2.40
N VAL A 160 30.14 5.62 -2.10
CA VAL A 160 31.20 6.64 -1.94
C VAL A 160 32.17 6.23 -0.83
N LEU A 161 31.66 5.82 0.32
CA LEU A 161 32.48 5.46 1.48
C LEU A 161 33.31 4.20 1.20
N LEU A 162 32.73 3.14 0.62
CA LEU A 162 33.44 1.92 0.29
C LEU A 162 34.55 2.14 -0.75
N LEU A 163 34.33 2.96 -1.77
CA LEU A 163 35.36 3.22 -2.77
C LEU A 163 36.44 4.20 -2.30
N ALA A 164 36.13 5.09 -1.34
CA ALA A 164 37.06 6.07 -0.82
C ALA A 164 38.09 5.48 0.16
N PHE A 165 37.73 4.46 0.95
CA PHE A 165 38.63 3.82 1.91
C PHE A 165 39.60 2.82 1.27
N ASP A 166 39.06 1.84 0.53
CA ASP A 166 39.85 0.92 -0.29
C ASP A 166 39.00 0.40 -1.46
N TRP A 167 39.31 0.85 -2.67
CA TRP A 167 38.53 0.50 -3.86
C TRP A 167 38.52 -1.02 -4.15
N ARG A 168 39.56 -1.78 -3.74
CA ARG A 168 39.64 -3.24 -3.94
C ARG A 168 38.66 -3.96 -3.04
N LEU A 169 38.66 -3.65 -1.74
CA LEU A 169 37.69 -4.17 -0.78
C LEU A 169 36.28 -3.67 -1.10
N GLY A 170 36.16 -2.43 -1.59
CA GLY A 170 34.90 -1.87 -2.08
C GLY A 170 34.30 -2.67 -3.22
N LEU A 171 35.05 -2.94 -4.29
CA LEU A 171 34.61 -3.77 -5.40
C LEU A 171 34.29 -5.21 -4.95
N LEU A 172 35.09 -5.75 -4.06
CA LEU A 172 34.87 -7.09 -3.51
C LEU A 172 33.55 -7.19 -2.73
N SER A 173 33.23 -6.17 -1.93
CA SER A 173 31.95 -6.10 -1.20
C SER A 173 30.74 -5.82 -2.10
N LEU A 174 30.95 -5.15 -3.23
CA LEU A 174 29.89 -4.87 -4.22
C LEU A 174 29.55 -6.09 -5.10
N ALA A 175 30.47 -7.04 -5.29
CA ALA A 175 30.23 -8.22 -6.12
C ALA A 175 28.98 -9.03 -5.68
N PRO A 176 28.84 -9.43 -4.40
CA PRO A 176 27.63 -10.10 -3.94
C PRO A 176 26.39 -9.19 -3.91
N VAL A 177 26.57 -7.86 -3.78
CA VAL A 177 25.46 -6.88 -3.89
C VAL A 177 24.90 -6.88 -5.30
N VAL A 178 25.75 -6.81 -6.33
CA VAL A 178 25.31 -6.89 -7.73
C VAL A 178 24.63 -8.22 -8.01
N LEU A 179 25.18 -9.33 -7.50
CA LEU A 179 24.56 -10.64 -7.61
C LEU A 179 23.17 -10.66 -6.97
N ALA A 180 23.01 -10.08 -5.78
CA ALA A 180 21.72 -9.97 -5.10
C ALA A 180 20.70 -9.17 -5.94
N PHE A 181 21.10 -8.06 -6.57
CA PHE A 181 20.22 -7.30 -7.47
C PHE A 181 19.83 -8.09 -8.73
N LEU A 182 20.75 -8.84 -9.32
CA LEU A 182 20.44 -9.69 -10.47
C LEU A 182 19.44 -10.79 -10.10
N ILE A 183 19.59 -11.41 -8.93
CA ILE A 183 18.65 -12.40 -8.43
C ILE A 183 17.29 -11.74 -8.14
N MET A 184 17.27 -10.58 -7.48
CA MET A 184 16.05 -9.82 -7.17
C MET A 184 15.27 -9.48 -8.45
N ALA A 185 15.96 -9.13 -9.54
CA ALA A 185 15.33 -8.85 -10.82
C ALA A 185 14.53 -10.06 -11.38
N THR A 186 14.94 -11.28 -11.07
CA THR A 186 14.19 -12.49 -11.44
C THR A 186 12.89 -12.66 -10.65
N MET A 187 12.79 -12.05 -9.46
CA MET A 187 11.64 -12.13 -8.56
C MET A 187 10.59 -11.03 -8.82
N THR A 188 10.89 -10.03 -9.64
CA THR A 188 10.03 -8.85 -9.88
C THR A 188 9.40 -8.80 -11.27
N GLY A 189 9.43 -9.89 -12.03
CA GLY A 189 8.88 -9.97 -13.38
C GLY A 189 7.34 -9.98 -13.44
N LYS A 190 6.77 -9.70 -14.64
CA LYS A 190 5.30 -9.69 -14.87
C LYS A 190 4.60 -10.97 -14.41
N GLN A 191 5.25 -12.14 -14.55
CA GLN A 191 4.72 -13.42 -14.08
C GLN A 191 4.56 -13.48 -12.56
N MET A 192 5.48 -12.88 -11.82
CA MET A 192 5.43 -12.84 -10.36
C MET A 192 4.29 -11.91 -9.88
N VAL A 193 4.12 -10.76 -10.53
CA VAL A 193 3.00 -9.83 -10.25
C VAL A 193 1.66 -10.54 -10.47
N GLU A 194 1.52 -11.30 -11.57
CA GLU A 194 0.30 -12.05 -11.84
C GLU A 194 0.04 -13.16 -10.81
N LYS A 195 1.07 -13.89 -10.39
CA LYS A 195 0.95 -14.90 -9.32
C LYS A 195 0.56 -14.27 -7.99
N MET A 196 1.13 -13.12 -7.64
CA MET A 196 0.78 -12.39 -6.43
C MET A 196 -0.69 -11.93 -6.47
N ARG A 197 -1.18 -11.49 -7.64
CA ARG A 197 -2.59 -11.15 -7.85
C ARG A 197 -3.50 -12.36 -7.65
N GLN A 198 -3.15 -13.51 -8.20
CA GLN A 198 -3.92 -14.75 -8.05
C GLN A 198 -3.93 -15.25 -6.61
N TYR A 199 -2.80 -15.16 -5.92
CA TYR A 199 -2.71 -15.42 -4.49
C TYR A 199 -3.64 -14.49 -3.67
N GLY A 200 -3.62 -13.19 -3.96
CA GLY A 200 -4.50 -12.21 -3.32
C GLY A 200 -5.98 -12.49 -3.56
N ASN A 201 -6.36 -12.84 -4.78
CA ASN A 201 -7.75 -13.19 -5.12
C ASN A 201 -8.21 -14.47 -4.41
N ALA A 202 -7.36 -15.49 -4.32
CA ALA A 202 -7.68 -16.72 -3.60
C ALA A 202 -7.84 -16.48 -2.10
N LEU A 203 -6.99 -15.64 -1.50
CA LEU A 203 -7.11 -15.21 -0.10
C LEU A 203 -8.41 -14.45 0.16
N GLU A 204 -8.80 -13.54 -0.74
CA GLU A 204 -10.05 -12.78 -0.64
C GLU A 204 -11.27 -13.72 -0.75
N SER A 205 -11.25 -14.64 -1.71
CA SER A 205 -12.32 -15.64 -1.88
C SER A 205 -12.47 -16.52 -0.64
N MET A 206 -11.36 -17.01 -0.09
CA MET A 206 -11.36 -17.80 1.15
C MET A 206 -11.92 -16.99 2.34
N SER A 207 -11.52 -15.73 2.46
CA SER A 207 -11.96 -14.84 3.55
C SER A 207 -13.47 -14.56 3.46
N ASN A 208 -13.99 -14.32 2.25
CA ASN A 208 -15.41 -14.09 2.02
C ASN A 208 -16.24 -15.33 2.37
N GLU A 209 -15.83 -16.52 1.91
CA GLU A 209 -16.51 -17.76 2.23
C GLU A 209 -16.43 -18.11 3.73
N ALA A 210 -15.34 -17.75 4.41
CA ALA A 210 -15.23 -17.91 5.86
C ALA A 210 -16.31 -17.09 6.61
N VAL A 211 -16.52 -15.84 6.19
CA VAL A 211 -17.56 -14.98 6.76
C VAL A 211 -18.96 -15.55 6.50
N GLU A 212 -19.24 -15.98 5.26
CA GLU A 212 -20.51 -16.61 4.89
C GLU A 212 -20.75 -17.89 5.70
N TYR A 213 -19.71 -18.71 5.85
CA TYR A 213 -19.78 -19.92 6.66
C TYR A 213 -20.15 -19.62 8.12
N VAL A 214 -19.44 -18.66 8.77
CA VAL A 214 -19.73 -18.27 10.16
C VAL A 214 -21.17 -17.76 10.31
N ARG A 215 -21.65 -16.96 9.35
CA ARG A 215 -23.04 -16.47 9.33
C ARG A 215 -24.05 -17.60 9.15
N GLY A 216 -23.71 -18.64 8.39
CA GLY A 216 -24.54 -19.79 8.13
C GLY A 216 -24.60 -20.84 9.27
N ILE A 217 -23.67 -20.81 10.24
CA ILE A 217 -23.61 -21.81 11.34
C ILE A 217 -24.92 -22.00 12.07
N PRO A 218 -25.70 -20.96 12.45
CA PRO A 218 -26.99 -21.15 13.11
C PRO A 218 -27.97 -21.97 12.27
N VAL A 219 -28.03 -21.70 10.96
CA VAL A 219 -28.92 -22.43 10.02
C VAL A 219 -28.45 -23.88 9.90
N VAL A 220 -27.18 -24.15 9.73
CA VAL A 220 -26.58 -25.48 9.64
C VAL A 220 -26.90 -26.30 10.90
N LYS A 221 -26.76 -25.69 12.08
CA LYS A 221 -27.11 -26.35 13.36
C LYS A 221 -28.57 -26.64 13.51
N THR A 222 -29.46 -25.72 13.08
CA THR A 222 -30.91 -25.87 13.18
C THR A 222 -31.43 -27.05 12.33
N PHE A 223 -30.83 -27.20 11.12
CA PHE A 223 -31.25 -28.27 10.19
C PHE A 223 -30.44 -29.56 10.31
N GLY A 224 -29.60 -29.73 11.34
CA GLY A 224 -28.81 -30.93 11.58
C GLY A 224 -27.86 -31.31 10.46
N GLN A 225 -27.54 -30.36 9.58
CA GLN A 225 -26.61 -30.58 8.46
C GLN A 225 -25.19 -30.81 8.99
N SER A 226 -24.54 -31.84 8.47
CA SER A 226 -23.17 -32.18 8.83
C SER A 226 -22.14 -31.27 8.08
N VAL A 227 -20.87 -31.49 8.38
CA VAL A 227 -19.67 -30.82 7.80
C VAL A 227 -19.68 -30.69 6.25
N PHE A 228 -20.60 -31.37 5.54
CA PHE A 228 -20.75 -31.28 4.08
C PHE A 228 -21.28 -29.94 3.56
N SER A 229 -21.96 -29.13 4.37
CA SER A 229 -22.26 -27.73 4.03
C SER A 229 -21.01 -26.85 3.95
N PHE A 230 -19.88 -27.39 4.35
CA PHE A 230 -18.53 -26.84 4.33
C PHE A 230 -17.81 -26.94 2.97
N LYS A 231 -18.39 -27.65 1.98
CA LYS A 231 -17.68 -27.96 0.71
C LYS A 231 -17.18 -26.74 -0.01
N LYS A 232 -17.98 -25.66 -0.02
CA LYS A 232 -17.62 -24.44 -0.74
C LYS A 232 -16.42 -23.74 -0.08
N PHE A 233 -16.49 -23.58 1.26
CA PHE A 233 -15.39 -22.99 2.02
C PHE A 233 -14.12 -23.86 1.96
N LYS A 234 -14.26 -25.20 2.07
CA LYS A 234 -13.13 -26.10 1.89
C LYS A 234 -12.48 -25.97 0.52
N ALA A 235 -13.27 -25.84 -0.55
CA ALA A 235 -12.75 -25.65 -1.89
C ALA A 235 -11.93 -24.35 -2.02
N THR A 236 -12.36 -23.25 -1.39
CA THR A 236 -11.58 -21.99 -1.38
C THR A 236 -10.30 -22.09 -0.54
N ILE A 237 -10.30 -22.88 0.55
CA ILE A 237 -9.08 -23.19 1.31
C ILE A 237 -8.09 -23.97 0.43
N ASP A 238 -8.57 -25.03 -0.25
CA ASP A 238 -7.73 -25.87 -1.11
C ASP A 238 -7.18 -25.06 -2.30
N GLU A 239 -7.95 -24.12 -2.84
CA GLU A 239 -7.48 -23.19 -3.89
C GLU A 239 -6.42 -22.22 -3.37
N TYR A 240 -6.65 -21.62 -2.20
CA TYR A 240 -5.68 -20.75 -1.55
C TYR A 240 -4.37 -21.50 -1.23
N GLU A 241 -4.46 -22.72 -0.66
CA GLU A 241 -3.31 -23.58 -0.41
C GLU A 241 -2.50 -23.83 -1.69
N LYS A 242 -3.19 -24.17 -2.79
CA LYS A 242 -2.54 -24.39 -4.09
C LYS A 242 -1.73 -23.16 -4.55
N TRP A 243 -2.31 -21.97 -4.42
CA TRP A 243 -1.63 -20.72 -4.80
C TRP A 243 -0.48 -20.37 -3.86
N VAL A 244 -0.64 -20.56 -2.54
CA VAL A 244 0.44 -20.37 -1.54
C VAL A 244 1.62 -21.30 -1.86
N ILE A 245 1.35 -22.57 -2.07
CA ILE A 245 2.39 -23.56 -2.38
C ILE A 245 3.09 -23.23 -3.70
N SER A 246 2.32 -22.89 -4.75
CA SER A 246 2.89 -22.51 -6.05
C SER A 246 3.77 -21.28 -5.94
N TYR A 247 3.29 -20.21 -5.31
CA TYR A 247 4.03 -18.97 -5.09
C TYR A 247 5.32 -19.20 -4.27
N THR A 248 5.20 -19.95 -3.17
CA THR A 248 6.36 -20.26 -2.30
C THR A 248 7.40 -21.13 -3.00
N LYS A 249 6.96 -22.12 -3.79
CA LYS A 249 7.89 -22.97 -4.56
C LYS A 249 8.70 -22.18 -5.58
N ASP A 250 8.07 -21.26 -6.28
CA ASP A 250 8.73 -20.45 -7.31
C ASP A 250 9.72 -19.45 -6.71
N LEU A 251 9.39 -18.88 -5.53
CA LEU A 251 10.26 -17.95 -4.83
C LEU A 251 11.37 -18.63 -4.04
N ARG A 252 11.24 -19.90 -3.69
CA ARG A 252 12.15 -20.59 -2.77
C ARG A 252 13.61 -20.51 -3.19
N LEU A 253 13.93 -20.89 -4.42
CA LEU A 253 15.31 -20.87 -4.90
C LEU A 253 15.85 -19.45 -5.10
N PRO A 254 15.15 -18.53 -5.80
CA PRO A 254 15.60 -17.15 -5.88
C PRO A 254 15.83 -16.51 -4.52
N MET A 255 14.91 -16.72 -3.56
CA MET A 255 15.03 -16.15 -2.21
C MET A 255 16.21 -16.72 -1.42
N MET A 256 16.48 -18.02 -1.56
CA MET A 256 17.65 -18.65 -0.96
C MET A 256 18.94 -18.05 -1.52
N PHE A 257 19.07 -17.94 -2.84
CA PHE A 257 20.25 -17.36 -3.47
C PHE A 257 20.39 -15.86 -3.17
N TYR A 258 19.28 -15.09 -3.14
CA TYR A 258 19.28 -13.71 -2.72
C TYR A 258 19.81 -13.55 -1.29
N THR A 259 19.25 -14.33 -0.35
CA THR A 259 19.67 -14.31 1.06
C THR A 259 21.13 -14.72 1.21
N ALA A 260 21.57 -15.73 0.47
CA ALA A 260 22.97 -16.16 0.45
C ALA A 260 23.89 -15.05 -0.11
N ALA A 261 23.49 -14.38 -1.18
CA ALA A 261 24.26 -13.26 -1.76
C ALA A 261 24.35 -12.07 -0.79
N VAL A 262 23.22 -11.65 -0.19
CA VAL A 262 23.18 -10.54 0.77
C VAL A 262 24.06 -10.80 2.00
N ASN A 263 24.03 -12.02 2.55
CA ASN A 263 24.86 -12.39 3.68
C ASN A 263 26.27 -12.82 3.27
N GLY A 264 26.48 -13.09 2.00
CA GLY A 264 27.76 -13.49 1.42
C GLY A 264 28.81 -12.37 1.40
N VAL A 265 28.43 -11.09 1.57
CA VAL A 265 29.38 -9.95 1.57
C VAL A 265 30.51 -10.20 2.56
N PHE A 266 30.21 -10.68 3.76
CA PHE A 266 31.20 -11.03 4.78
C PHE A 266 32.15 -12.13 4.30
N ALA A 267 31.64 -13.22 3.72
CA ALA A 267 32.45 -14.32 3.21
C ALA A 267 33.37 -13.90 2.06
N PHE A 268 32.86 -13.05 1.15
CA PHE A 268 33.67 -12.48 0.06
C PHE A 268 34.81 -11.60 0.58
N LEU A 269 34.53 -10.75 1.60
CA LEU A 269 35.55 -9.94 2.24
C LEU A 269 36.63 -10.76 2.92
N ILE A 270 36.27 -11.82 3.64
CA ILE A 270 37.25 -12.72 4.29
C ILE A 270 38.07 -13.47 3.23
N ALA A 271 37.40 -14.09 2.25
CA ALA A 271 38.09 -14.81 1.18
C ALA A 271 39.05 -13.91 0.38
N GLY A 272 38.60 -12.73 -0.03
CA GLY A 272 39.43 -11.76 -0.73
C GLY A 272 40.52 -11.18 0.16
N GLY A 273 40.21 -10.93 1.44
CA GLY A 273 41.22 -10.50 2.42
C GLY A 273 42.36 -11.51 2.52
N LEU A 274 42.06 -12.82 2.64
CA LEU A 274 43.06 -13.89 2.66
C LEU A 274 43.87 -13.94 1.37
N LEU A 275 43.24 -13.77 0.20
CA LEU A 275 43.94 -13.74 -1.09
C LEU A 275 44.90 -12.54 -1.19
N PHE A 276 44.45 -11.33 -0.79
CA PHE A 276 45.30 -10.14 -0.82
C PHE A 276 46.43 -10.15 0.19
N THR A 277 46.30 -10.91 1.28
CA THR A 277 47.34 -11.04 2.32
C THR A 277 48.32 -12.16 2.06
N ALA A 278 48.14 -12.94 1.00
CA ALA A 278 49.03 -14.10 0.69
C ALA A 278 50.51 -13.68 0.50
N HIS A 279 50.81 -12.42 0.17
CA HIS A 279 52.16 -11.86 -0.05
C HIS A 279 52.61 -10.87 1.04
N GLY A 280 51.88 -10.85 2.16
CA GLY A 280 52.14 -9.96 3.30
C GLY A 280 50.93 -9.10 3.67
N VAL A 281 50.87 -8.67 4.92
CA VAL A 281 49.80 -7.84 5.48
C VAL A 281 50.33 -6.49 5.86
N THR A 282 49.76 -5.41 5.29
CA THR A 282 50.04 -4.05 5.76
C THR A 282 49.05 -3.68 6.87
N PRO A 283 49.45 -2.90 7.89
CA PRO A 283 48.55 -2.41 8.93
C PRO A 283 47.35 -1.66 8.38
N GLU A 284 47.53 -0.90 7.31
CA GLU A 284 46.48 -0.14 6.66
C GLU A 284 45.43 -1.07 5.98
N PHE A 285 45.88 -2.11 5.30
CA PHE A 285 44.97 -3.10 4.72
C PHE A 285 44.15 -3.82 5.79
N LEU A 286 44.78 -4.22 6.91
CA LEU A 286 44.07 -4.84 8.01
C LEU A 286 43.03 -3.90 8.63
N LEU A 287 43.39 -2.63 8.83
CA LEU A 287 42.47 -1.60 9.30
C LEU A 287 41.25 -1.47 8.38
N ASN A 288 41.49 -1.35 7.07
CA ASN A 288 40.41 -1.24 6.10
C ASN A 288 39.57 -2.52 6.07
N LEU A 289 40.15 -3.71 6.11
CA LEU A 289 39.40 -4.97 6.17
C LEU A 289 38.49 -5.06 7.40
N LEU A 290 38.98 -4.68 8.59
CA LEU A 290 38.16 -4.62 9.80
C LEU A 290 37.01 -3.62 9.67
N PHE A 291 37.26 -2.46 9.08
CA PHE A 291 36.23 -1.48 8.82
C PHE A 291 35.13 -2.03 7.89
N TYR A 292 35.49 -2.71 6.80
CA TYR A 292 34.53 -3.31 5.88
C TYR A 292 33.70 -4.42 6.54
N ILE A 293 34.31 -5.20 7.43
CA ILE A 293 33.58 -6.18 8.22
C ILE A 293 32.52 -5.50 9.10
N ILE A 294 32.88 -4.40 9.75
CA ILE A 294 31.95 -3.66 10.65
C ILE A 294 30.80 -3.00 9.89
N ILE A 295 31.03 -2.54 8.66
CA ILE A 295 29.98 -1.90 7.87
C ILE A 295 29.09 -2.88 7.10
N THR A 296 29.49 -4.14 6.97
CA THR A 296 28.74 -5.20 6.24
C THR A 296 27.28 -5.30 6.65
N PRO A 297 26.89 -5.27 7.96
CA PRO A 297 25.47 -5.33 8.34
C PRO A 297 24.64 -4.18 7.75
N VAL A 298 25.23 -2.99 7.57
CA VAL A 298 24.52 -1.84 6.97
C VAL A 298 24.21 -2.12 5.49
N ILE A 299 25.15 -2.76 4.77
CA ILE A 299 24.96 -3.18 3.38
C ILE A 299 23.77 -4.17 3.30
N SER A 300 23.81 -5.22 4.11
CA SER A 300 22.78 -6.28 4.13
C SER A 300 21.38 -5.73 4.49
N LEU A 301 21.29 -4.88 5.51
CA LEU A 301 20.04 -4.24 5.91
C LEU A 301 19.49 -3.32 4.82
N THR A 302 20.35 -2.57 4.13
CA THR A 302 19.95 -1.68 3.05
C THR A 302 19.36 -2.46 1.87
N LEU A 303 20.01 -3.56 1.46
CA LEU A 303 19.49 -4.43 0.39
C LEU A 303 18.12 -5.03 0.76
N THR A 304 17.96 -5.47 2.00
CA THR A 304 16.68 -5.98 2.50
C THR A 304 15.58 -4.93 2.44
N ARG A 305 15.86 -3.68 2.85
CA ARG A 305 14.89 -2.57 2.75
C ARG A 305 14.47 -2.30 1.30
N ILE A 306 15.42 -2.27 0.37
CA ILE A 306 15.14 -2.06 -1.06
C ILE A 306 14.23 -3.15 -1.61
N MET A 307 14.42 -4.41 -1.21
CA MET A 307 13.59 -5.53 -1.64
C MET A 307 12.11 -5.33 -1.27
N TYR A 308 11.82 -4.85 -0.06
CA TYR A 308 10.44 -4.64 0.40
C TYR A 308 9.77 -3.35 -0.10
N MET A 309 10.50 -2.45 -0.77
CA MET A 309 9.93 -1.20 -1.29
C MET A 309 8.80 -1.40 -2.32
N SER A 310 8.90 -2.45 -3.13
CA SER A 310 7.88 -2.74 -4.16
C SER A 310 6.56 -3.21 -3.56
N GLU A 311 6.57 -3.95 -2.47
CA GLU A 311 5.37 -4.40 -1.77
C GLU A 311 4.54 -3.22 -1.26
N SER A 312 5.19 -2.25 -0.65
CA SER A 312 4.54 -1.03 -0.13
C SER A 312 3.80 -0.24 -1.22
N LYS A 313 4.38 -0.16 -2.42
CA LYS A 313 3.74 0.50 -3.58
C LYS A 313 2.50 -0.25 -4.06
N MET A 314 2.53 -1.57 -4.03
CA MET A 314 1.36 -2.38 -4.41
C MET A 314 0.20 -2.19 -3.44
N VAL A 315 0.48 -2.15 -2.13
CA VAL A 315 -0.55 -1.95 -1.10
C VAL A 315 -1.25 -0.60 -1.26
N VAL A 316 -0.50 0.49 -1.49
CA VAL A 316 -1.12 1.81 -1.68
C VAL A 316 -1.87 1.92 -3.01
N ALA A 317 -1.39 1.28 -4.07
CA ALA A 317 -2.08 1.25 -5.36
C ALA A 317 -3.43 0.51 -5.26
N ASP A 318 -3.50 -0.63 -4.56
CA ASP A 318 -4.75 -1.34 -4.28
C ASP A 318 -5.71 -0.48 -3.43
N ALA A 319 -5.17 0.18 -2.40
CA ALA A 319 -5.95 1.07 -1.55
C ALA A 319 -6.58 2.23 -2.35
N LEU A 320 -5.81 2.86 -3.24
CA LEU A 320 -6.30 3.93 -4.12
C LEU A 320 -7.33 3.41 -5.12
N ALA A 321 -7.12 2.24 -5.72
CA ALA A 321 -8.10 1.63 -6.63
C ALA A 321 -9.45 1.37 -5.94
N ARG A 322 -9.43 0.98 -4.66
CA ARG A 322 -10.66 0.83 -3.86
C ARG A 322 -11.33 2.18 -3.57
N ILE A 323 -10.57 3.23 -3.27
CA ILE A 323 -11.09 4.59 -3.11
C ILE A 323 -11.72 5.07 -4.41
N ASP A 324 -11.06 4.84 -5.56
CA ASP A 324 -11.57 5.22 -6.88
C ASP A 324 -12.89 4.53 -7.20
N SER A 325 -13.08 3.27 -6.80
CA SER A 325 -14.36 2.57 -7.02
C SER A 325 -15.57 3.27 -6.39
N VAL A 326 -15.33 4.15 -5.42
CA VAL A 326 -16.39 5.01 -4.85
C VAL A 326 -16.41 6.38 -5.54
N LEU A 327 -15.24 7.03 -5.71
CA LEU A 327 -15.15 8.38 -6.25
C LEU A 327 -15.54 8.49 -7.75
N GLU A 328 -15.39 7.38 -8.50
CA GLU A 328 -15.78 7.31 -9.93
C GLU A 328 -17.26 6.95 -10.13
N ALA A 329 -17.97 6.57 -9.07
CA ALA A 329 -19.39 6.29 -9.15
C ALA A 329 -20.16 7.56 -9.51
N ALA A 330 -21.09 7.45 -10.45
CA ALA A 330 -21.86 8.59 -10.91
C ALA A 330 -22.78 9.14 -9.80
N PRO A 331 -22.69 10.44 -9.45
CA PRO A 331 -23.59 11.04 -8.48
C PRO A 331 -25.02 11.11 -9.03
N MET A 332 -25.98 11.23 -8.13
CA MET A 332 -27.38 11.46 -8.52
C MET A 332 -27.49 12.74 -9.35
N GLN A 333 -28.20 12.65 -10.46
CA GLN A 333 -28.50 13.82 -11.27
C GLN A 333 -29.49 14.74 -10.50
N VAL A 334 -29.07 15.94 -10.20
CA VAL A 334 -29.90 16.97 -9.57
C VAL A 334 -30.21 18.01 -10.61
N GLN A 335 -31.46 18.45 -10.68
CA GLN A 335 -31.85 19.55 -11.60
C GLN A 335 -31.23 20.86 -11.11
N ASP A 336 -30.73 21.66 -12.06
CA ASP A 336 -30.12 22.98 -11.76
C ASP A 336 -31.11 23.96 -11.13
N VAL A 337 -32.40 23.82 -11.43
CA VAL A 337 -33.48 24.61 -10.84
C VAL A 337 -34.42 23.70 -10.06
N PRO A 338 -34.54 23.87 -8.74
CA PRO A 338 -35.48 23.10 -7.93
C PRO A 338 -36.92 23.36 -8.40
N GLN A 339 -37.66 22.30 -8.69
CA GLN A 339 -39.07 22.37 -8.98
C GLN A 339 -39.89 22.03 -7.74
N HIS A 340 -40.85 22.85 -7.41
CA HIS A 340 -41.80 22.54 -6.32
C HIS A 340 -42.93 21.69 -6.89
N PRO A 341 -43.26 20.55 -6.23
CA PRO A 341 -44.41 19.76 -6.63
C PRO A 341 -45.70 20.57 -6.47
N GLN A 342 -46.61 20.40 -7.41
CA GLN A 342 -47.94 21.07 -7.36
C GLN A 342 -48.85 20.36 -6.36
N ASP A 343 -48.70 19.05 -6.21
CA ASP A 343 -49.43 18.20 -5.27
C ASP A 343 -48.57 16.95 -4.89
N ALA A 344 -49.14 16.02 -4.13
CA ALA A 344 -48.50 14.79 -3.71
C ALA A 344 -48.84 13.60 -4.62
N SER A 345 -49.16 13.83 -5.89
CA SER A 345 -49.38 12.74 -6.86
C SER A 345 -48.08 12.09 -7.30
N VAL A 346 -48.13 10.80 -7.66
CA VAL A 346 -46.99 10.04 -8.20
C VAL A 346 -47.42 9.39 -9.51
N THR A 347 -46.73 9.72 -10.60
CA THR A 347 -46.98 9.13 -11.91
C THR A 347 -45.75 8.38 -12.41
N LEU A 348 -45.90 7.12 -12.72
CA LEU A 348 -44.90 6.26 -13.37
C LEU A 348 -45.37 6.00 -14.81
N GLN A 349 -44.53 6.21 -15.80
CA GLN A 349 -44.83 5.96 -17.20
C GLN A 349 -43.76 5.06 -17.80
N ASP A 350 -44.17 3.85 -18.19
CA ASP A 350 -43.31 2.85 -18.87
C ASP A 350 -41.94 2.66 -18.21
N VAL A 351 -41.93 2.44 -16.87
CA VAL A 351 -40.71 2.36 -16.09
C VAL A 351 -40.06 0.99 -16.28
N HIS A 352 -38.82 1.02 -16.75
CA HIS A 352 -37.95 -0.16 -16.86
C HIS A 352 -36.77 0.01 -15.91
N PHE A 353 -36.37 -1.06 -15.21
CA PHE A 353 -35.24 -1.00 -14.29
C PHE A 353 -34.52 -2.33 -14.17
N SER A 354 -33.19 -2.25 -14.13
CA SER A 354 -32.26 -3.35 -13.90
C SER A 354 -31.17 -2.91 -12.92
N TYR A 355 -30.81 -3.77 -11.94
CA TYR A 355 -29.70 -3.53 -11.02
C TYR A 355 -28.33 -3.73 -11.66
N ASP A 356 -28.22 -4.63 -12.66
CA ASP A 356 -26.97 -5.05 -13.28
C ASP A 356 -26.86 -4.63 -14.75
N GLY A 357 -27.85 -3.90 -15.27
CA GLY A 357 -27.97 -3.51 -16.66
C GLY A 357 -28.22 -4.67 -17.64
N LYS A 358 -28.45 -5.91 -17.13
CA LYS A 358 -28.65 -7.11 -17.94
C LYS A 358 -30.02 -7.74 -17.72
N THR A 359 -30.44 -7.83 -16.46
CA THR A 359 -31.70 -8.49 -16.07
C THR A 359 -32.70 -7.46 -15.64
N GLU A 360 -33.76 -7.24 -16.44
CA GLU A 360 -34.83 -6.32 -16.07
C GLU A 360 -35.68 -6.89 -14.93
N VAL A 361 -35.72 -6.12 -13.82
CA VAL A 361 -36.55 -6.41 -12.65
C VAL A 361 -37.91 -5.72 -12.76
N ILE A 362 -37.94 -4.51 -13.30
CA ILE A 362 -39.17 -3.77 -13.62
C ILE A 362 -39.26 -3.67 -15.15
N LYS A 363 -40.43 -4.06 -15.71
CA LYS A 363 -40.63 -4.25 -17.14
C LYS A 363 -41.85 -3.44 -17.60
N GLY A 364 -41.67 -2.14 -17.89
CA GLY A 364 -42.71 -1.32 -18.45
C GLY A 364 -43.90 -1.06 -17.49
N VAL A 365 -43.61 -0.66 -16.24
CA VAL A 365 -44.67 -0.37 -15.26
C VAL A 365 -45.17 1.05 -15.40
N SER A 366 -46.48 1.22 -15.61
CA SER A 366 -47.19 2.48 -15.58
C SER A 366 -48.18 2.52 -14.43
N LEU A 367 -48.17 3.56 -13.61
CA LEU A 367 -48.99 3.71 -12.42
C LEU A 367 -49.24 5.21 -12.15
N GLU A 368 -50.45 5.52 -11.72
CA GLU A 368 -50.82 6.84 -11.23
C GLU A 368 -51.41 6.73 -9.83
N ILE A 369 -50.85 7.47 -8.88
CA ILE A 369 -51.28 7.54 -7.48
C ILE A 369 -51.72 8.97 -7.19
N GLN A 370 -52.98 9.13 -6.78
CA GLN A 370 -53.52 10.46 -6.45
C GLN A 370 -53.13 10.91 -5.05
N PRO A 371 -53.13 12.23 -4.79
CA PRO A 371 -52.81 12.76 -3.45
C PRO A 371 -53.73 12.14 -2.37
N GLY A 372 -53.11 11.70 -1.30
CA GLY A 372 -53.83 11.06 -0.16
C GLY A 372 -54.27 9.60 -0.38
N GLN A 373 -54.02 9.02 -1.56
CA GLN A 373 -54.34 7.63 -1.87
C GLN A 373 -53.32 6.66 -1.23
N THR A 374 -53.81 5.57 -0.64
CA THR A 374 -52.97 4.45 -0.16
C THR A 374 -53.04 3.33 -1.19
N VAL A 375 -51.88 2.93 -1.69
CA VAL A 375 -51.71 1.87 -2.70
C VAL A 375 -50.87 0.73 -2.15
N ALA A 376 -51.34 -0.52 -2.34
CA ALA A 376 -50.61 -1.72 -1.96
C ALA A 376 -50.08 -2.46 -3.21
N PHE A 377 -48.78 -2.74 -3.24
CA PHE A 377 -48.18 -3.59 -4.26
C PHE A 377 -48.28 -5.06 -3.86
N VAL A 378 -49.02 -5.85 -4.62
CA VAL A 378 -49.27 -7.29 -4.35
C VAL A 378 -48.68 -8.11 -5.50
N GLY A 379 -48.10 -9.26 -5.18
CA GLY A 379 -47.52 -10.17 -6.18
C GLY A 379 -46.51 -11.16 -5.58
N PRO A 380 -45.99 -12.10 -6.37
CA PRO A 380 -45.04 -13.11 -5.92
C PRO A 380 -43.75 -12.54 -5.37
N SER A 381 -43.03 -13.31 -4.56
CA SER A 381 -41.67 -12.95 -4.11
C SER A 381 -40.75 -12.80 -5.33
N GLY A 382 -39.92 -11.77 -5.34
CA GLY A 382 -39.06 -11.43 -6.50
C GLY A 382 -39.78 -10.64 -7.63
N GLY A 383 -41.06 -10.34 -7.53
CA GLY A 383 -41.84 -9.60 -8.54
C GLY A 383 -41.57 -8.07 -8.62
N GLY A 384 -40.49 -7.58 -8.05
CA GLY A 384 -40.07 -6.18 -8.18
C GLY A 384 -40.79 -5.16 -7.28
N LYS A 385 -41.65 -5.58 -6.35
CA LYS A 385 -42.45 -4.69 -5.48
C LYS A 385 -41.61 -3.72 -4.66
N SER A 386 -40.61 -4.22 -3.96
CA SER A 386 -39.68 -3.40 -3.17
C SER A 386 -38.80 -2.53 -4.07
N THR A 387 -38.41 -3.03 -5.24
CA THR A 387 -37.68 -2.25 -6.24
C THR A 387 -38.48 -1.06 -6.72
N LEU A 388 -39.79 -1.26 -7.02
CA LEU A 388 -40.67 -0.18 -7.45
C LEU A 388 -40.85 0.88 -6.35
N ALA A 389 -41.01 0.47 -5.09
CA ALA A 389 -41.07 1.39 -3.96
C ALA A 389 -39.76 2.20 -3.81
N ASN A 390 -38.61 1.54 -3.94
CA ASN A 390 -37.30 2.18 -3.88
C ASN A 390 -37.07 3.17 -5.05
N LEU A 391 -37.63 2.90 -6.23
CA LEU A 391 -37.59 3.82 -7.35
C LEU A 391 -38.46 5.07 -7.11
N ILE A 392 -39.65 4.88 -6.51
CA ILE A 392 -40.54 5.99 -6.12
C ILE A 392 -39.84 6.89 -5.09
N CYS A 393 -39.13 6.30 -4.11
CA CYS A 393 -38.32 7.03 -3.13
C CYS A 393 -37.00 7.57 -3.71
N ARG A 394 -36.72 7.31 -4.97
CA ARG A 394 -35.48 7.69 -5.66
C ARG A 394 -34.22 7.16 -4.98
N PHE A 395 -34.26 5.95 -4.41
CA PHE A 395 -33.06 5.27 -3.90
C PHE A 395 -32.14 4.78 -5.01
N PHE A 396 -32.67 4.66 -6.23
CA PHE A 396 -31.97 4.37 -7.46
C PHE A 396 -32.43 5.34 -8.53
N ASP A 397 -31.49 5.84 -9.35
CA ASP A 397 -31.84 6.55 -10.57
C ASP A 397 -32.16 5.55 -11.69
N VAL A 398 -33.21 5.82 -12.43
CA VAL A 398 -33.56 5.06 -13.63
C VAL A 398 -32.63 5.48 -14.75
N PRO A 399 -31.99 4.55 -15.49
CA PRO A 399 -31.12 4.90 -16.62
C PRO A 399 -31.91 5.74 -17.64
N VAL A 400 -31.41 6.90 -18.02
CA VAL A 400 -32.09 7.96 -18.82
C VAL A 400 -32.49 7.50 -20.21
N SER A 401 -32.11 6.33 -20.69
CA SER A 401 -32.39 5.90 -22.06
C SER A 401 -33.84 5.45 -22.34
N TYR A 402 -34.68 5.23 -21.32
CA TYR A 402 -36.04 4.67 -21.55
C TYR A 402 -37.17 5.18 -20.63
N THR A 403 -36.97 6.20 -19.80
CA THR A 403 -38.04 6.54 -18.84
C THR A 403 -38.22 8.05 -18.65
N HIS A 404 -39.46 8.52 -18.86
CA HIS A 404 -39.94 9.76 -18.26
C HIS A 404 -40.54 9.44 -16.89
N LEU A 405 -39.74 9.54 -15.82
CA LEU A 405 -40.27 9.59 -14.47
C LEU A 405 -40.56 11.05 -14.16
N THR A 406 -41.77 11.47 -14.38
CA THR A 406 -42.26 12.74 -13.85
C THR A 406 -42.71 12.51 -12.40
N LEU A 407 -41.74 12.46 -11.51
CA LEU A 407 -42.03 12.71 -10.10
C LEU A 407 -42.13 14.22 -9.97
N PRO A 408 -43.23 14.78 -9.41
CA PRO A 408 -43.19 16.11 -8.86
C PRO A 408 -42.04 16.08 -7.84
N THR A 409 -40.98 16.85 -8.10
CA THR A 409 -39.79 16.87 -7.27
C THR A 409 -40.17 17.31 -5.87
N THR A 410 -40.22 16.38 -4.96
CA THR A 410 -40.39 16.66 -3.55
C THR A 410 -39.16 17.42 -3.05
N GLU A 411 -39.38 18.57 -2.41
CA GLU A 411 -38.35 19.20 -1.61
C GLU A 411 -37.72 18.20 -0.63
N ARG A 412 -36.45 18.33 -0.46
CA ARG A 412 -35.74 17.65 0.65
C ARG A 412 -36.25 18.24 1.96
N VAL A 413 -36.85 17.44 2.81
CA VAL A 413 -36.92 17.68 4.22
C VAL A 413 -35.59 17.32 4.84
#